data_94ba21158d495df528dafcc908f64b9a
#
_entry.id   94ba21158d495df528dafcc908f64b9a
#
_cell.length_a   1.000
_cell.length_b   1.000
_cell.length_c   1.000
_cell.angle_alpha   90.00
_cell.angle_beta   90.00
_cell.angle_gamma   90.00
#
_symmetry.space_group_name_H-M   'P 1'
#
loop_
_entity.id
_entity.type
_entity.pdbx_description
1 polymer ?
#
loop_
_entity_poly.entity_id
_entity_poly.type
_entity_poly.pdbx_seq_one_letter_code
_entity_poly.pdbx_strand_id
1 'polypeptide(L)'
;IGAGIGGLTAAALLARDGYRVLVLEGHIAPGGCASSYQRKRPNGDAYIFDVGATLFAGFTQGGAHHWVGQKLGLRWPVRPLEPTMEVWLPDRRVTRYAGERWRAERQVAFPAQAWEAERFWQEQERIADIAWRFAARQPALPPERLNELPSLATHIRPEMAWLLPHLWRTAGHA
;
A
#
# COMPACT_ATOMS: atom_id res chain seq x y z
N ILE A 1 -15.88 9.79 11.01
CA ILE A 1 -15.02 10.94 11.35
C ILE A 1 -13.68 10.74 10.66
N GLY A 2 -13.15 11.83 10.06
CA GLY A 2 -11.93 11.87 9.27
C GLY A 2 -12.17 11.68 7.78
N ALA A 3 -11.68 12.66 6.98
CA ALA A 3 -11.76 12.64 5.52
C ALA A 3 -10.41 12.24 4.87
N GLY A 4 -9.69 11.32 5.48
CA GLY A 4 -8.59 10.60 4.85
C GLY A 4 -9.10 9.54 3.86
N ILE A 5 -8.20 8.85 3.15
CA ILE A 5 -8.55 7.85 2.13
C ILE A 5 -9.52 6.78 2.68
N GLY A 6 -9.27 6.25 3.89
CA GLY A 6 -10.14 5.25 4.51
C GLY A 6 -11.55 5.77 4.80
N GLY A 7 -11.66 6.95 5.44
CA GLY A 7 -12.94 7.57 5.77
C GLY A 7 -13.76 7.94 4.53
N LEU A 8 -13.11 8.50 3.51
CA LEU A 8 -13.76 8.84 2.23
C LEU A 8 -14.21 7.57 1.49
N THR A 9 -13.40 6.51 1.48
CA THR A 9 -13.78 5.23 0.88
C THR A 9 -14.99 4.61 1.57
N ALA A 10 -14.99 4.56 2.90
CA ALA A 10 -16.12 4.05 3.68
C ALA A 10 -17.40 4.87 3.42
N ALA A 11 -17.28 6.20 3.44
CA ALA A 11 -18.40 7.10 3.18
C ALA A 11 -18.97 6.89 1.77
N ALA A 12 -18.13 6.78 0.76
CA ALA A 12 -18.55 6.59 -0.63
C ALA A 12 -19.26 5.24 -0.84
N LEU A 13 -18.73 4.16 -0.23
CA LEU A 13 -19.35 2.84 -0.30
C LEU A 13 -20.72 2.82 0.40
N LEU A 14 -20.82 3.40 1.58
CA LEU A 14 -22.08 3.50 2.31
C LEU A 14 -23.10 4.36 1.54
N ALA A 15 -22.67 5.49 0.99
CA ALA A 15 -23.57 6.35 0.20
C ALA A 15 -24.08 5.63 -1.06
N ARG A 16 -23.24 4.86 -1.73
CA ARG A 16 -23.64 4.00 -2.85
C ARG A 16 -24.69 2.98 -2.44
N ASP A 17 -24.58 2.44 -1.25
CA ASP A 17 -25.51 1.44 -0.73
C ASP A 17 -26.81 2.10 -0.15
N GLY A 18 -27.01 3.41 -0.38
CA GLY A 18 -28.21 4.15 -0.07
C GLY A 18 -28.24 4.83 1.30
N TYR A 19 -27.15 4.75 2.08
CA TYR A 19 -27.07 5.44 3.36
C TYR A 19 -26.84 6.94 3.19
N ARG A 20 -27.45 7.74 4.07
CA ARG A 20 -27.16 9.17 4.21
C ARG A 20 -25.89 9.31 5.04
N VAL A 21 -24.79 9.78 4.43
CA VAL A 21 -23.48 9.83 5.07
C VAL A 21 -23.05 11.29 5.26
N LEU A 22 -22.56 11.61 6.44
CA LEU A 22 -21.89 12.86 6.78
C LEU A 22 -20.43 12.53 7.18
N VAL A 23 -19.48 13.16 6.51
CA VAL A 23 -18.05 13.07 6.87
C VAL A 23 -17.66 14.32 7.63
N LEU A 24 -17.13 14.12 8.84
CA LEU A 24 -16.59 15.20 9.67
C LEU A 24 -15.06 15.15 9.60
N GLU A 25 -14.45 16.28 9.24
CA GLU A 25 -13.00 16.46 9.13
C GLU A 25 -12.55 17.57 10.07
N GLY A 26 -11.50 17.31 10.86
CA GLY A 26 -10.93 18.29 11.80
C GLY A 26 -9.88 19.22 11.18
N HIS A 27 -9.35 18.86 10.00
CA HIS A 27 -8.40 19.68 9.27
C HIS A 27 -9.09 20.57 8.24
N ILE A 28 -8.42 21.63 7.79
CA ILE A 28 -8.96 22.57 6.79
C ILE A 28 -9.15 21.96 5.39
N ALA A 29 -8.50 20.83 5.11
CA ALA A 29 -8.58 20.13 3.84
C ALA A 29 -8.75 18.62 4.04
N PRO A 30 -9.57 17.94 3.19
CA PRO A 30 -9.63 16.49 3.18
C PRO A 30 -8.37 15.88 2.60
N GLY A 31 -8.19 14.55 2.80
CA GLY A 31 -7.09 13.77 2.24
C GLY A 31 -6.22 13.09 3.30
N GLY A 32 -6.16 13.60 4.53
CA GLY A 32 -5.29 13.05 5.56
C GLY A 32 -3.82 13.05 5.12
N CYS A 33 -3.11 11.93 5.26
CA CYS A 33 -1.73 11.80 4.78
C CYS A 33 -1.57 11.89 3.25
N ALA A 34 -2.65 11.76 2.49
CA ALA A 34 -2.66 11.90 1.03
C ALA A 34 -3.03 13.32 0.58
N SER A 35 -3.12 14.26 1.49
CA SER A 35 -3.35 15.67 1.16
C SER A 35 -2.08 16.35 0.67
N SER A 36 -2.25 17.52 0.04
CA SER A 36 -1.14 18.39 -0.38
C SER A 36 -1.33 19.80 0.15
N TYR A 37 -0.26 20.56 0.20
CA TYR A 37 -0.30 21.98 0.51
C TYR A 37 0.48 22.79 -0.54
N GLN A 38 0.16 24.08 -0.62
CA GLN A 38 0.79 24.98 -1.58
C GLN A 38 1.66 26.02 -0.89
N ARG A 39 2.79 26.34 -1.50
CA ARG A 39 3.64 27.49 -1.18
C ARG A 39 3.70 28.42 -2.37
N LYS A 40 3.20 29.63 -2.20
CA LYS A 40 3.21 30.67 -3.26
C LYS A 40 4.62 31.20 -3.45
N ARG A 41 4.98 31.44 -4.68
CA ARG A 41 6.18 32.20 -5.08
C ARG A 41 5.90 33.71 -5.09
N PRO A 42 6.94 34.56 -5.01
CA PRO A 42 6.78 36.00 -5.20
C PRO A 42 6.19 36.40 -6.57
N ASN A 43 6.41 35.59 -7.60
CA ASN A 43 5.90 35.80 -8.95
C ASN A 43 4.44 35.32 -9.16
N GLY A 44 3.77 34.83 -8.12
CA GLY A 44 2.40 34.35 -8.16
C GLY A 44 2.22 32.85 -8.44
N ASP A 45 3.27 32.15 -8.90
CA ASP A 45 3.25 30.70 -9.07
C ASP A 45 3.14 29.98 -7.73
N ALA A 46 2.77 28.72 -7.75
CA ALA A 46 2.71 27.90 -6.55
C ALA A 46 3.50 26.60 -6.69
N TYR A 47 4.22 26.23 -5.64
CA TYR A 47 4.72 24.87 -5.45
C TYR A 47 3.66 24.06 -4.71
N ILE A 48 3.45 22.83 -5.14
CA ILE A 48 2.59 21.85 -4.48
C ILE A 48 3.48 20.81 -3.85
N PHE A 49 3.24 20.55 -2.56
CA PHE A 49 3.97 19.54 -1.78
C PHE A 49 2.98 18.55 -1.20
N ASP A 50 3.33 17.27 -1.27
CA ASP A 50 2.59 16.23 -0.58
C ASP A 50 2.84 16.32 0.92
N VAL A 51 1.80 16.08 1.74
CA VAL A 51 1.90 16.07 3.20
C VAL A 51 2.66 14.84 3.69
N GLY A 52 2.39 13.69 3.07
CA GLY A 52 3.01 12.42 3.44
C GLY A 52 3.11 11.42 2.30
N ALA A 53 1.98 10.98 1.76
CA ALA A 53 1.96 9.96 0.73
C ALA A 53 2.25 10.55 -0.66
N THR A 54 3.44 10.26 -1.20
CA THR A 54 3.87 10.66 -2.55
C THR A 54 3.67 9.55 -3.58
N LEU A 55 3.59 8.30 -3.12
CA LEU A 55 3.39 7.12 -3.95
C LEU A 55 2.12 6.38 -3.53
N PHE A 56 1.36 5.94 -4.51
CA PHE A 56 0.14 5.17 -4.30
C PHE A 56 0.26 3.81 -4.97
N ALA A 57 -0.21 2.77 -4.28
CA ALA A 57 -0.25 1.40 -4.79
C ALA A 57 -1.69 0.86 -4.83
N GLY A 58 -1.87 -0.37 -5.34
CA GLY A 58 -3.16 -1.05 -5.29
C GLY A 58 -4.12 -0.69 -6.42
N PHE A 59 -3.64 -0.09 -7.52
CA PHE A 59 -4.46 0.22 -8.71
C PHE A 59 -4.47 -0.89 -9.76
N THR A 60 -3.59 -1.88 -9.65
CA THR A 60 -3.59 -3.06 -10.51
C THR A 60 -4.70 -4.03 -10.10
N GLN A 61 -5.06 -4.94 -10.99
CA GLN A 61 -6.07 -5.97 -10.72
C GLN A 61 -5.78 -6.71 -9.41
N GLY A 62 -6.80 -6.84 -8.56
CA GLY A 62 -6.69 -7.42 -7.22
C GLY A 62 -6.27 -6.45 -6.12
N GLY A 63 -5.81 -5.24 -6.46
CA GLY A 63 -5.44 -4.23 -5.47
C GLY A 63 -6.64 -3.48 -4.88
N ALA A 64 -6.45 -2.89 -3.69
CA ALA A 64 -7.52 -2.25 -2.94
C ALA A 64 -8.16 -1.07 -3.68
N HIS A 65 -7.36 -0.18 -4.29
CA HIS A 65 -7.89 0.95 -5.07
C HIS A 65 -8.58 0.49 -6.35
N HIS A 66 -8.09 -0.58 -7.01
CA HIS A 66 -8.78 -1.18 -8.14
C HIS A 66 -10.17 -1.68 -7.74
N TRP A 67 -10.26 -2.43 -6.63
CA TRP A 67 -11.54 -2.91 -6.11
C TRP A 67 -12.51 -1.77 -5.78
N VAL A 68 -12.05 -0.71 -5.09
CA VAL A 68 -12.86 0.47 -4.78
C VAL A 68 -13.34 1.15 -6.07
N GLY A 69 -12.44 1.33 -7.04
CA GLY A 69 -12.78 1.89 -8.35
C GLY A 69 -13.90 1.12 -9.05
N GLN A 70 -13.79 -0.22 -9.07
CA GLN A 70 -14.84 -1.08 -9.65
C GLN A 70 -16.16 -0.93 -8.90
N LYS A 71 -16.12 -0.95 -7.57
CA LYS A 71 -17.33 -0.83 -6.74
C LYS A 71 -18.04 0.51 -6.92
N LEU A 72 -17.30 1.59 -7.05
CA LEU A 72 -17.84 2.95 -7.15
C LEU A 72 -18.00 3.46 -8.59
N GLY A 73 -17.58 2.69 -9.59
CA GLY A 73 -17.55 3.13 -10.98
C GLY A 73 -16.55 4.27 -11.23
N LEU A 74 -15.47 4.34 -10.44
CA LEU A 74 -14.46 5.39 -10.54
C LEU A 74 -13.34 5.00 -11.49
N ARG A 75 -12.93 5.95 -12.32
CA ARG A 75 -11.67 5.88 -13.05
C ARG A 75 -10.63 6.74 -12.33
N TRP A 76 -9.63 6.08 -11.79
CA TRP A 76 -8.57 6.77 -11.07
C TRP A 76 -7.67 7.55 -12.03
N PRO A 77 -7.44 8.85 -11.77
CA PRO A 77 -6.53 9.67 -12.59
C PRO A 77 -5.07 9.45 -12.17
N VAL A 78 -4.61 8.20 -12.26
CA VAL A 78 -3.26 7.81 -11.88
C VAL A 78 -2.44 7.38 -13.09
N ARG A 79 -1.14 7.54 -13.00
CA ARG A 79 -0.18 7.04 -13.98
C ARG A 79 0.90 6.20 -13.29
N PRO A 80 1.39 5.13 -13.93
CA PRO A 80 2.57 4.43 -13.46
C PRO A 80 3.77 5.38 -13.40
N LEU A 81 4.59 5.20 -12.38
CA LEU A 81 5.88 5.88 -12.26
C LEU A 81 6.99 4.96 -12.75
N GLU A 82 7.81 5.49 -13.66
CA GLU A 82 8.97 4.76 -14.16
C GLU A 82 10.13 5.74 -14.43
N PRO A 83 11.19 5.69 -13.63
CA PRO A 83 11.40 4.81 -12.47
C PRO A 83 10.47 5.14 -11.29
N THR A 84 10.24 4.14 -10.42
CA THR A 84 9.42 4.32 -9.23
C THR A 84 10.15 5.13 -8.15
N MET A 85 11.45 4.89 -8.01
CA MET A 85 12.30 5.48 -6.97
C MET A 85 13.77 5.42 -7.38
N GLU A 86 14.56 6.38 -6.95
CA GLU A 86 16.02 6.32 -6.96
C GLU A 86 16.54 6.40 -5.52
N VAL A 87 17.41 5.48 -5.16
CA VAL A 87 18.08 5.44 -3.87
C VAL A 87 19.54 5.80 -4.07
N TRP A 88 19.97 6.88 -3.43
CA TRP A 88 21.35 7.37 -3.48
C TRP A 88 22.10 6.80 -2.29
N LEU A 89 23.02 5.88 -2.54
CA LEU A 89 23.96 5.34 -1.56
C LEU A 89 25.29 6.09 -1.66
N PRO A 90 26.16 5.99 -0.65
CA PRO A 90 27.44 6.69 -0.65
C PRO A 90 28.33 6.36 -1.88
N ASP A 91 28.24 5.15 -2.39
CA ASP A 91 29.09 4.60 -3.45
C ASP A 91 28.37 4.35 -4.77
N ARG A 92 27.02 4.41 -4.78
CA ARG A 92 26.23 4.11 -5.98
C ARG A 92 24.81 4.67 -5.92
N ARG A 93 24.16 4.67 -7.07
CA ARG A 93 22.75 4.95 -7.21
C ARG A 93 22.02 3.67 -7.63
N VAL A 94 20.92 3.36 -6.95
CA VAL A 94 20.07 2.21 -7.26
C VAL A 94 18.72 2.73 -7.74
N THR A 95 18.36 2.39 -8.95
CA THR A 95 17.09 2.81 -9.55
C THR A 95 16.07 1.69 -9.43
N ARG A 96 14.96 1.95 -8.77
CA ARG A 96 13.89 1.00 -8.61
C ARG A 96 12.85 1.16 -9.72
N TYR A 97 12.59 0.09 -10.42
CA TYR A 97 11.51 -0.05 -11.40
C TYR A 97 10.43 -1.01 -10.87
N ALA A 98 9.31 -1.09 -11.57
CA ALA A 98 8.30 -2.11 -11.31
C ALA A 98 8.63 -3.42 -12.05
N GLY A 99 8.11 -4.55 -11.54
CA GLY A 99 8.15 -5.85 -12.20
C GLY A 99 9.55 -6.40 -12.48
N GLU A 100 9.68 -7.11 -13.60
CA GLU A 100 10.92 -7.83 -14.00
C GLU A 100 12.14 -6.92 -14.17
N ARG A 101 11.94 -5.68 -14.58
CA ARG A 101 13.04 -4.72 -14.71
C ARG A 101 13.72 -4.47 -13.37
N TRP A 102 12.97 -4.46 -12.27
CA TRP A 102 13.55 -4.34 -10.93
C TRP A 102 14.43 -5.53 -10.57
N ARG A 103 14.06 -6.73 -11.02
CA ARG A 103 14.88 -7.92 -10.81
C ARG A 103 16.24 -7.80 -11.49
N ALA A 104 16.27 -7.34 -12.73
CA ALA A 104 17.53 -7.12 -13.45
C ALA A 104 18.39 -6.02 -12.79
N GLU A 105 17.79 -4.91 -12.39
CA GLU A 105 18.50 -3.80 -11.72
C GLU A 105 19.11 -4.23 -10.38
N ARG A 106 18.44 -5.08 -9.59
CA ARG A 106 19.00 -5.62 -8.35
C ARG A 106 20.29 -6.42 -8.57
N GLN A 107 20.31 -7.25 -9.60
CA GLN A 107 21.49 -8.04 -9.94
C GLN A 107 22.69 -7.18 -10.32
N VAL A 108 22.43 -6.08 -11.03
CA VAL A 108 23.47 -5.11 -11.39
C VAL A 108 23.91 -4.30 -10.17
N ALA A 109 22.97 -3.86 -9.33
CA ALA A 109 23.25 -3.02 -8.16
C ALA A 109 24.00 -3.77 -7.06
N PHE A 110 23.76 -5.08 -6.91
CA PHE A 110 24.29 -5.92 -5.82
C PHE A 110 24.91 -7.22 -6.36
N PRO A 111 25.96 -7.13 -7.22
CA PRO A 111 26.50 -8.32 -7.89
C PRO A 111 27.09 -9.34 -6.92
N ALA A 112 27.73 -8.89 -5.83
CA ALA A 112 28.32 -9.76 -4.84
C ALA A 112 27.27 -10.48 -3.96
N GLN A 113 26.08 -9.92 -3.81
CA GLN A 113 24.96 -10.44 -3.02
C GLN A 113 23.75 -10.80 -3.89
N ALA A 114 23.95 -11.01 -5.19
CA ALA A 114 22.84 -11.21 -6.13
C ALA A 114 21.93 -12.39 -5.76
N TRP A 115 22.50 -13.47 -5.23
CA TRP A 115 21.74 -14.65 -4.81
C TRP A 115 20.92 -14.39 -3.52
N GLU A 116 21.53 -13.76 -2.52
CA GLU A 116 20.86 -13.40 -1.27
C GLU A 116 19.75 -12.39 -1.53
N ALA A 117 20.02 -11.39 -2.36
CA ALA A 117 19.02 -10.39 -2.78
C ALA A 117 17.84 -11.06 -3.50
N GLU A 118 18.11 -11.99 -4.39
CA GLU A 118 17.04 -12.70 -5.11
C GLU A 118 16.18 -13.53 -4.15
N ARG A 119 16.80 -14.30 -3.24
CA ARG A 119 16.07 -15.04 -2.20
C ARG A 119 15.22 -14.14 -1.32
N PHE A 120 15.80 -13.06 -0.82
CA PHE A 120 15.09 -12.09 0.00
C PHE A 120 13.82 -11.55 -0.71
N TRP A 121 13.97 -11.15 -1.96
CA TRP A 121 12.82 -10.60 -2.70
C TRP A 121 11.77 -11.65 -3.04
N GLN A 122 12.15 -12.86 -3.37
CA GLN A 122 11.20 -13.97 -3.57
C GLN A 122 10.42 -14.27 -2.28
N GLU A 123 11.08 -14.25 -1.14
CA GLU A 123 10.46 -14.41 0.16
C GLU A 123 9.48 -13.26 0.46
N GLN A 124 9.90 -12.00 0.23
CA GLN A 124 9.04 -10.83 0.42
C GLN A 124 7.81 -10.83 -0.51
N GLU A 125 7.98 -11.20 -1.76
CA GLU A 125 6.88 -11.32 -2.72
C GLU A 125 5.88 -12.38 -2.27
N ARG A 126 6.34 -13.52 -1.78
CA ARG A 126 5.48 -14.57 -1.24
C ARG A 126 4.75 -14.15 0.01
N ILE A 127 5.43 -13.48 0.95
CA ILE A 127 4.80 -12.90 2.15
C ILE A 127 3.71 -11.91 1.74
N ALA A 128 4.04 -10.99 0.84
CA ALA A 128 3.11 -9.98 0.37
C ALA A 128 1.87 -10.60 -0.31
N ASP A 129 2.06 -11.59 -1.16
CA ASP A 129 0.96 -12.27 -1.86
C ASP A 129 0.00 -12.96 -0.88
N ILE A 130 0.52 -13.69 0.12
CA ILE A 130 -0.29 -14.32 1.15
C ILE A 130 -1.01 -13.26 2.00
N ALA A 131 -0.30 -12.21 2.42
CA ALA A 131 -0.86 -11.14 3.24
C ALA A 131 -1.97 -10.36 2.51
N TRP A 132 -1.78 -10.03 1.24
CA TRP A 132 -2.79 -9.35 0.44
C TRP A 132 -4.01 -10.22 0.18
N ARG A 133 -3.84 -11.52 -0.08
CA ARG A 133 -4.98 -12.45 -0.21
C ARG A 133 -5.75 -12.60 1.09
N PHE A 134 -5.07 -12.57 2.24
CA PHE A 134 -5.71 -12.56 3.54
C PHE A 134 -6.48 -11.26 3.77
N ALA A 135 -5.84 -10.11 3.58
CA ALA A 135 -6.46 -8.79 3.74
C ALA A 135 -7.68 -8.58 2.83
N ALA A 136 -7.64 -9.11 1.59
CA ALA A 136 -8.76 -9.03 0.66
C ALA A 136 -10.04 -9.77 1.14
N ARG A 137 -9.91 -10.69 2.10
CA ARG A 137 -11.05 -11.35 2.75
C ARG A 137 -11.66 -10.53 3.86
N GLN A 138 -11.09 -9.37 4.17
CA GLN A 138 -11.55 -8.42 5.18
C GLN A 138 -11.76 -9.05 6.57
N PRO A 139 -10.77 -9.79 7.12
CA PRO A 139 -10.87 -10.33 8.46
C PRO A 139 -10.97 -9.19 9.47
N ALA A 140 -11.79 -9.38 10.52
CA ALA A 140 -11.79 -8.46 11.66
C ALA A 140 -10.48 -8.65 12.45
N LEU A 141 -9.59 -7.66 12.37
CA LEU A 141 -8.28 -7.66 13.04
C LEU A 141 -8.02 -6.31 13.72
N PRO A 142 -7.48 -6.32 14.96
CA PRO A 142 -7.37 -7.49 15.85
C PRO A 142 -8.74 -7.96 16.34
N PRO A 143 -8.91 -9.24 16.71
CA PRO A 143 -10.14 -9.69 17.35
C PRO A 143 -10.26 -8.98 18.71
N GLU A 144 -11.37 -8.29 18.94
CA GLU A 144 -11.62 -7.57 20.20
C GLU A 144 -12.17 -8.51 21.29
N ARG A 145 -12.79 -9.61 20.88
CA ARG A 145 -13.43 -10.59 21.76
C ARG A 145 -13.09 -12.02 21.37
N LEU A 146 -13.03 -12.91 22.36
CA LEU A 146 -12.74 -14.32 22.13
C LEU A 146 -13.75 -15.03 21.21
N ASN A 147 -15.00 -14.59 21.20
CA ASN A 147 -16.04 -15.15 20.33
C ASN A 147 -15.85 -14.80 18.84
N GLU A 148 -14.93 -13.92 18.49
CA GLU A 148 -14.58 -13.57 17.11
C GLU A 148 -13.52 -14.51 16.51
N LEU A 149 -12.81 -15.26 17.36
CA LEU A 149 -11.77 -16.21 16.94
C LEU A 149 -12.27 -17.26 15.92
N PRO A 150 -13.47 -17.86 16.08
CA PRO A 150 -14.00 -18.80 15.09
C PRO A 150 -14.20 -18.15 13.72
N SER A 151 -14.67 -16.90 13.68
CA SER A 151 -14.82 -16.14 12.43
C SER A 151 -13.45 -15.88 11.80
N LEU A 152 -12.45 -15.46 12.57
CA LEU A 152 -11.10 -15.26 12.09
C LEU A 152 -10.51 -16.56 11.51
N ALA A 153 -10.76 -17.69 12.17
CA ALA A 153 -10.29 -19.00 11.71
C ALA A 153 -10.81 -19.36 10.30
N THR A 154 -11.99 -18.90 9.92
CA THR A 154 -12.52 -19.13 8.57
C THR A 154 -11.72 -18.44 7.45
N HIS A 155 -10.96 -17.42 7.81
CA HIS A 155 -10.10 -16.67 6.87
C HIS A 155 -8.70 -17.28 6.74
N ILE A 156 -8.29 -18.14 7.68
CA ILE A 156 -7.00 -18.84 7.64
C ILE A 156 -7.02 -19.89 6.53
N ARG A 157 -5.93 -19.98 5.80
CA ARG A 157 -5.72 -20.94 4.72
C ARG A 157 -4.41 -21.73 4.95
N PRO A 158 -4.30 -22.97 4.44
CA PRO A 158 -3.12 -23.79 4.63
C PRO A 158 -1.82 -23.12 4.20
N GLU A 159 -1.86 -22.31 3.13
CA GLU A 159 -0.69 -21.55 2.67
C GLU A 159 -0.15 -20.55 3.70
N MET A 160 -1.00 -20.11 4.64
CA MET A 160 -0.57 -19.19 5.70
C MET A 160 0.33 -19.86 6.74
N ALA A 161 0.30 -21.19 6.83
CA ALA A 161 1.21 -21.94 7.72
C ALA A 161 2.68 -21.67 7.37
N TRP A 162 2.97 -21.34 6.11
CA TRP A 162 4.28 -20.95 5.66
C TRP A 162 4.79 -19.64 6.32
N LEU A 163 3.90 -18.78 6.78
CA LEU A 163 4.25 -17.54 7.49
C LEU A 163 4.67 -17.79 8.95
N LEU A 164 4.33 -18.92 9.57
CA LEU A 164 4.59 -19.18 10.98
C LEU A 164 6.06 -18.98 11.38
N PRO A 165 7.07 -19.47 10.64
CA PRO A 165 8.47 -19.23 10.98
C PRO A 165 8.87 -17.76 10.93
N HIS A 166 8.16 -16.94 10.15
CA HIS A 166 8.47 -15.53 9.96
C HIS A 166 7.87 -14.63 11.06
N LEU A 167 6.89 -15.11 11.83
CA LEU A 167 6.25 -14.33 12.89
C LEU A 167 7.19 -13.99 14.05
N TRP A 168 8.25 -14.77 14.22
CA TRP A 168 9.25 -14.60 15.28
C TRP A 168 10.60 -14.08 14.76
N ARG A 169 10.71 -13.79 13.48
CA ARG A 169 11.92 -13.21 12.89
C ARG A 169 11.81 -11.69 12.84
N THR A 170 12.88 -11.01 13.20
CA THR A 170 13.04 -9.59 12.94
C THR A 170 13.62 -9.38 11.54
N ALA A 171 13.46 -8.19 10.98
CA ALA A 171 14.02 -7.84 9.66
C ALA A 171 15.57 -8.00 9.59
N GLY A 172 16.25 -7.99 10.74
CA GLY A 172 17.69 -8.21 10.82
C GLY A 172 18.11 -9.68 10.87
N HIS A 173 17.18 -10.63 10.83
CA HIS A 173 17.42 -12.08 10.78
C HIS A 173 16.90 -12.72 9.49
N ALA A 174 16.53 -11.89 8.51
CA ALA A 174 16.06 -12.34 7.21
C ALA A 174 17.22 -12.63 6.26
#